data_d6de2ac3e821124fde079a8f8c11d0c2
#
_entry.id   d6de2ac3e821124fde079a8f8c11d0c2
#
_cell.length_a   1.000
_cell.length_b   1.000
_cell.length_c   1.000
_cell.angle_alpha   90.00
_cell.angle_beta   90.00
_cell.angle_gamma   90.00
#
_symmetry.space_group_name_H-M   'P 1'
#
loop_
_entity.id
_entity.type
_entity.pdbx_description
1 polymer ?
#
loop_
_entity_poly.entity_id
_entity_poly.type
_entity_poly.pdbx_seq_one_letter_code
_entity_poly.pdbx_strand_id
1 'polypeptide(L)'
;MKILVLNGPNLNLLSKRDKKKYGNKDLSKIETLIKKEYPKINFTFYQSNLEGELVNWIQTADKSFDALIINPGGYSHTSIAIHDALELCRIPKIEVHLSHLANREDFRQNLITAKKTDGYISGFAENGYLAAIYLIVKILG
;
A
#
# COMPACT_ATOMS: atom_id res chain seq x y z
N MET A 1 -13.50 -12.64 2.59
CA MET A 1 -12.60 -11.51 2.92
C MET A 1 -12.45 -10.64 1.69
N LYS A 2 -12.57 -9.33 1.88
CA LYS A 2 -12.43 -8.32 0.83
C LYS A 2 -11.32 -7.36 1.24
N ILE A 3 -10.29 -7.22 0.41
CA ILE A 3 -9.14 -6.34 0.70
C ILE A 3 -9.04 -5.26 -0.37
N LEU A 4 -8.95 -4.01 0.07
CA LEU A 4 -8.64 -2.87 -0.79
C LEU A 4 -7.13 -2.67 -0.84
N VAL A 5 -6.59 -2.57 -2.05
CA VAL A 5 -5.17 -2.28 -2.28
C VAL A 5 -5.06 -0.95 -3.01
N LEU A 6 -4.50 0.04 -2.32
CA LEU A 6 -4.31 1.40 -2.85
C LEU A 6 -2.86 1.65 -3.20
N ASN A 7 -2.62 2.16 -4.39
CA ASN A 7 -1.31 2.56 -4.87
C ASN A 7 -1.29 4.03 -5.25
N GLY A 8 -0.35 4.76 -4.71
CA GLY A 8 -0.20 6.20 -4.87
C GLY A 8 0.57 6.61 -6.12
N PRO A 9 1.09 7.85 -6.12
CA PRO A 9 1.67 8.47 -7.31
C PRO A 9 2.90 7.73 -7.81
N ASN A 10 3.05 7.74 -9.13
CA ASN A 10 4.18 7.17 -9.88
C ASN A 10 4.24 5.64 -9.88
N LEU A 11 3.35 4.94 -9.16
CA LEU A 11 3.30 3.49 -9.16
C LEU A 11 2.71 2.92 -10.45
N ASN A 12 1.98 3.73 -11.21
CA ASN A 12 1.58 3.41 -12.57
C ASN A 12 2.75 3.38 -13.58
N LEU A 13 3.93 3.89 -13.18
CA LEU A 13 5.12 3.96 -14.02
C LEU A 13 6.27 3.10 -13.48
N LEU A 14 5.99 2.01 -12.77
CA LEU A 14 7.02 1.15 -12.19
C LEU A 14 7.99 0.58 -13.23
N SER A 15 7.51 0.30 -14.45
CA SER A 15 8.36 -0.17 -15.55
C SER A 15 9.47 0.82 -15.95
N LYS A 16 9.31 2.10 -15.61
CA LYS A 16 10.27 3.18 -15.89
C LYS A 16 11.15 3.50 -14.68
N ARG A 17 10.93 2.88 -13.54
CA ARG A 17 11.68 3.16 -12.30
C ARG A 17 12.85 2.18 -12.13
N ASP A 18 13.78 2.53 -11.24
CA ASP A 18 14.97 1.73 -10.95
C ASP A 18 14.56 0.34 -10.41
N LYS A 19 14.86 -0.69 -11.18
CA LYS A 19 14.51 -2.09 -10.83
C LYS A 19 15.21 -2.58 -9.57
N LYS A 20 16.39 -2.05 -9.25
CA LYS A 20 17.10 -2.40 -8.01
C LYS A 20 16.36 -1.93 -6.77
N LYS A 21 15.64 -0.80 -6.86
CA LYS A 21 14.88 -0.21 -5.75
C LYS A 21 13.46 -0.75 -5.65
N TYR A 22 12.77 -0.92 -6.79
CA TYR A 22 11.33 -1.18 -6.85
C TYR A 22 10.96 -2.57 -7.34
N GLY A 23 11.95 -3.39 -7.74
CA GLY A 23 11.69 -4.67 -8.38
C GLY A 23 11.45 -4.54 -9.88
N ASN A 24 11.17 -5.65 -10.55
CA ASN A 24 11.05 -5.72 -12.01
C ASN A 24 9.60 -5.93 -12.51
N LYS A 25 8.61 -5.84 -11.61
CA LYS A 25 7.19 -6.00 -11.96
C LYS A 25 6.49 -4.64 -11.99
N ASP A 26 5.63 -4.44 -12.99
CA ASP A 26 4.65 -3.34 -12.98
C ASP A 26 3.44 -3.69 -12.10
N LEU A 27 2.52 -2.74 -11.87
CA LEU A 27 1.34 -2.98 -11.03
C LEU A 27 0.47 -4.12 -11.54
N SER A 28 0.28 -4.24 -12.85
CA SER A 28 -0.54 -5.31 -13.44
C SER A 28 0.00 -6.70 -13.07
N LYS A 29 1.32 -6.88 -13.15
CA LYS A 29 1.99 -8.13 -12.76
C LYS A 29 1.90 -8.39 -11.26
N ILE A 30 2.01 -7.35 -10.44
CA ILE A 30 1.84 -7.44 -8.98
C ILE A 30 0.42 -7.89 -8.63
N GLU A 31 -0.60 -7.29 -9.25
CA GLU A 31 -2.00 -7.68 -9.06
C GLU A 31 -2.24 -9.14 -9.44
N THR A 32 -1.69 -9.58 -10.57
CA THR A 32 -1.79 -10.98 -11.03
C THR A 32 -1.13 -11.93 -10.03
N LEU A 33 0.06 -11.57 -9.52
CA LEU A 33 0.76 -12.35 -8.51
C LEU A 33 -0.07 -12.49 -7.23
N ILE A 34 -0.63 -11.40 -6.75
CA ILE A 34 -1.47 -11.37 -5.55
C ILE A 34 -2.69 -12.29 -5.70
N LYS A 35 -3.41 -12.15 -6.81
CA LYS A 35 -4.61 -12.98 -7.08
C LYS A 35 -4.28 -14.47 -7.19
N LYS A 36 -3.13 -14.79 -7.77
CA LYS A 36 -2.66 -16.16 -7.90
C LYS A 36 -2.31 -16.78 -6.55
N GLU A 37 -1.65 -16.02 -5.70
CA GLU A 37 -1.19 -16.51 -4.38
C GLU A 37 -2.35 -16.64 -3.40
N TYR A 38 -3.34 -15.75 -3.48
CA TYR A 38 -4.49 -15.72 -2.58
C TYR A 38 -5.82 -15.82 -3.33
N PRO A 39 -6.10 -16.94 -4.02
CA PRO A 39 -7.26 -17.05 -4.92
C PRO A 39 -8.63 -17.00 -4.23
N LYS A 40 -8.66 -17.18 -2.91
CA LYS A 40 -9.91 -17.16 -2.11
C LYS A 40 -10.24 -15.78 -1.53
N ILE A 41 -9.39 -14.78 -1.76
CA ILE A 41 -9.58 -13.42 -1.26
C ILE A 41 -10.05 -12.53 -2.42
N ASN A 42 -11.05 -11.70 -2.17
CA ASN A 42 -11.52 -10.72 -3.13
C ASN A 42 -10.70 -9.43 -2.99
N PHE A 43 -9.97 -9.08 -4.04
CA PHE A 43 -9.18 -7.85 -4.07
C PHE A 43 -9.81 -6.80 -4.96
N THR A 44 -9.75 -5.55 -4.50
CA THR A 44 -9.98 -4.37 -5.32
C THR A 44 -8.70 -3.55 -5.35
N PHE A 45 -8.23 -3.22 -6.55
CA PHE A 45 -6.99 -2.47 -6.75
C PHE A 45 -7.31 -1.12 -7.35
N TYR A 46 -6.83 -0.05 -6.71
CA TYR A 46 -6.90 1.31 -7.24
C TYR A 46 -5.51 1.93 -7.23
N GLN A 47 -5.26 2.78 -8.21
CA GLN A 47 -4.05 3.58 -8.30
C GLN A 47 -4.45 5.01 -8.67
N SER A 48 -3.83 6.00 -8.02
CA SER A 48 -3.98 7.40 -8.39
C SER A 48 -2.75 8.20 -8.04
N ASN A 49 -2.47 9.20 -8.87
CA ASN A 49 -1.48 10.24 -8.56
C ASN A 49 -2.08 11.37 -7.73
N LEU A 50 -3.41 11.39 -7.57
CA LEU A 50 -4.13 12.48 -6.89
C LEU A 50 -4.33 12.14 -5.42
N GLU A 51 -3.81 12.98 -4.54
CA GLU A 51 -3.92 12.84 -3.09
C GLU A 51 -5.39 12.75 -2.64
N GLY A 52 -6.25 13.60 -3.19
CA GLY A 52 -7.67 13.64 -2.84
C GLY A 52 -8.42 12.36 -3.20
N GLU A 53 -8.09 11.71 -4.30
CA GLU A 53 -8.68 10.40 -4.64
C GLU A 53 -8.29 9.33 -3.61
N LEU A 54 -7.03 9.28 -3.22
CA LEU A 54 -6.57 8.36 -2.18
C LEU A 54 -7.32 8.59 -0.86
N VAL A 55 -7.47 9.85 -0.46
CA VAL A 55 -8.25 10.23 0.73
C VAL A 55 -9.69 9.74 0.63
N ASN A 56 -10.36 9.97 -0.51
CA ASN A 56 -11.74 9.54 -0.72
C ASN A 56 -11.90 8.02 -0.61
N TRP A 57 -10.99 7.25 -1.17
CA TRP A 57 -11.03 5.79 -1.07
C TRP A 57 -10.82 5.30 0.36
N ILE A 58 -9.88 5.91 1.09
CA ILE A 58 -9.64 5.57 2.50
C ILE A 58 -10.87 5.86 3.35
N GLN A 59 -11.52 7.01 3.14
CA GLN A 59 -12.70 7.42 3.89
C GLN A 59 -13.89 6.48 3.76
N THR A 60 -13.96 5.71 2.68
CA THR A 60 -15.06 4.78 2.42
C THR A 60 -14.66 3.31 2.58
N ALA A 61 -13.39 3.04 2.85
CA ALA A 61 -12.84 1.68 2.88
C ALA A 61 -13.55 0.78 3.92
N ASP A 62 -13.78 1.28 5.11
CA ASP A 62 -14.39 0.50 6.20
C ASP A 62 -15.87 0.15 5.97
N LYS A 63 -16.51 0.75 4.96
CA LYS A 63 -17.90 0.41 4.57
C LYS A 63 -17.98 -0.81 3.67
N SER A 64 -16.93 -1.15 2.96
CA SER A 64 -16.96 -2.12 1.87
C SER A 64 -15.87 -3.19 1.93
N PHE A 65 -14.85 -3.00 2.74
CA PHE A 65 -13.70 -3.88 2.82
C PHE A 65 -13.40 -4.30 4.26
N ASP A 66 -12.76 -5.45 4.39
CA ASP A 66 -12.34 -5.99 5.68
C ASP A 66 -10.94 -5.51 6.09
N ALA A 67 -10.12 -5.09 5.13
CA ALA A 67 -8.78 -4.58 5.36
C ALA A 67 -8.29 -3.70 4.21
N LEU A 68 -7.26 -2.90 4.49
CA LEU A 68 -6.60 -1.98 3.56
C LEU A 68 -5.11 -2.28 3.49
N ILE A 69 -4.58 -2.36 2.28
CA ILE A 69 -3.14 -2.28 2.02
C ILE A 69 -2.90 -1.00 1.22
N ILE A 70 -1.97 -0.19 1.67
CA ILE A 70 -1.67 1.07 1.00
C ILE A 70 -0.17 1.21 0.73
N ASN A 71 0.17 1.54 -0.51
CA ASN A 71 1.48 2.09 -0.86
C ASN A 71 1.26 3.55 -1.27
N PRO A 72 1.46 4.52 -0.36
CA PRO A 72 1.18 5.92 -0.66
C PRO A 72 2.19 6.56 -1.62
N GLY A 73 3.26 5.84 -1.99
CA GLY A 73 4.35 6.43 -2.75
C GLY A 73 5.01 7.56 -1.96
N GLY A 74 5.40 8.63 -2.64
CA GLY A 74 6.02 9.80 -2.01
C GLY A 74 5.13 10.51 -1.00
N TYR A 75 3.81 10.36 -1.07
CA TYR A 75 2.89 10.91 -0.08
C TYR A 75 3.09 10.33 1.33
N SER A 76 3.73 9.17 1.46
CA SER A 76 4.10 8.62 2.77
C SER A 76 4.90 9.60 3.62
N HIS A 77 5.67 10.46 2.97
CA HIS A 77 6.62 11.39 3.62
C HIS A 77 6.07 12.82 3.74
N THR A 78 4.93 13.14 3.14
CA THR A 78 4.44 14.51 3.02
C THR A 78 2.96 14.69 3.35
N SER A 79 2.13 13.65 3.19
CA SER A 79 0.67 13.82 3.24
C SER A 79 0.10 13.69 4.64
N ILE A 80 -0.17 14.81 5.26
CA ILE A 80 -0.98 14.89 6.48
C ILE A 80 -2.44 14.53 6.17
N ALA A 81 -2.93 14.86 4.99
CA ALA A 81 -4.30 14.53 4.59
C ALA A 81 -4.54 13.01 4.56
N ILE A 82 -3.61 12.23 3.98
CA ILE A 82 -3.69 10.77 3.99
C ILE A 82 -3.52 10.21 5.41
N HIS A 83 -2.57 10.76 6.19
CA HIS A 83 -2.40 10.43 7.60
C HIS A 83 -3.73 10.54 8.36
N ASP A 84 -4.43 11.68 8.21
CA ASP A 84 -5.67 11.93 8.94
C ASP A 84 -6.81 11.01 8.46
N ALA A 85 -6.88 10.72 7.17
CA ALA A 85 -7.85 9.76 6.63
C ALA A 85 -7.61 8.35 7.18
N LEU A 86 -6.36 7.90 7.24
CA LEU A 86 -5.99 6.60 7.81
C LEU A 86 -6.34 6.51 9.30
N GLU A 87 -6.17 7.61 10.05
CA GLU A 87 -6.52 7.66 11.47
C GLU A 87 -7.99 7.37 11.71
N LEU A 88 -8.87 7.83 10.82
CA LEU A 88 -10.31 7.63 10.91
C LEU A 88 -10.78 6.27 10.37
N CYS A 89 -9.97 5.60 9.58
CA CYS A 89 -10.27 4.29 9.00
C CYS A 89 -10.12 3.20 10.07
N ARG A 90 -11.17 2.43 10.32
CA ARG A 90 -11.24 1.49 11.45
C ARG A 90 -10.80 0.06 11.13
N ILE A 91 -10.73 -0.30 9.85
CA ILE A 91 -10.30 -1.65 9.45
C ILE A 91 -8.79 -1.80 9.58
N PRO A 92 -8.28 -3.04 9.74
CA PRO A 92 -6.84 -3.29 9.68
C PRO A 92 -6.20 -2.72 8.43
N LYS A 93 -5.05 -2.07 8.60
CA LYS A 93 -4.37 -1.40 7.50
C LYS A 93 -2.86 -1.52 7.62
N ILE A 94 -2.23 -1.93 6.51
CA ILE A 94 -0.78 -2.11 6.43
C ILE A 94 -0.25 -1.26 5.29
N GLU A 95 0.81 -0.51 5.56
CA GLU A 95 1.52 0.26 4.54
C GLU A 95 2.64 -0.60 3.93
N VAL A 96 2.79 -0.52 2.60
CA VAL A 96 3.82 -1.27 1.87
C VAL A 96 4.66 -0.32 1.05
N HIS A 97 5.96 -0.50 1.08
CA HIS A 97 6.93 0.15 0.21
C HIS A 97 7.76 -0.90 -0.51
N LEU A 98 7.87 -0.79 -1.84
CA LEU A 98 8.66 -1.71 -2.65
C LEU A 98 10.14 -1.58 -2.36
N SER A 99 10.62 -0.33 -2.24
CA SER A 99 12.03 -0.03 -1.96
C SER A 99 12.36 -0.17 -0.49
N HIS A 100 13.65 -0.39 -0.19
CA HIS A 100 14.17 -0.39 1.18
C HIS A 100 14.41 1.05 1.64
N LEU A 101 13.42 1.63 2.31
CA LEU A 101 13.41 3.06 2.66
C LEU A 101 14.60 3.47 3.53
N ALA A 102 15.07 2.59 4.41
CA ALA A 102 16.21 2.89 5.28
C ALA A 102 17.50 3.22 4.51
N ASN A 103 17.62 2.73 3.27
CA ASN A 103 18.77 3.00 2.39
C ASN A 103 18.52 4.15 1.41
N ARG A 104 17.43 4.90 1.58
CA ARG A 104 17.02 5.97 0.67
C ARG A 104 17.38 7.35 1.24
N GLU A 105 17.02 8.39 0.51
CA GLU A 105 17.29 9.79 0.84
C GLU A 105 16.70 10.17 2.23
N ASP A 106 17.31 11.16 2.88
CA ASP A 106 16.90 11.60 4.23
C ASP A 106 15.43 11.99 4.31
N PHE A 107 14.88 12.63 3.25
CA PHE A 107 13.46 13.01 3.23
C PHE A 107 12.51 11.82 3.23
N ARG A 108 12.99 10.60 2.89
CA ARG A 108 12.19 9.36 2.95
C ARG A 108 12.23 8.68 4.30
N GLN A 109 13.00 9.18 5.24
CA GLN A 109 13.06 8.63 6.59
C GLN A 109 11.90 9.10 7.48
N ASN A 110 11.15 10.12 7.05
CA ASN A 110 9.96 10.58 7.74
C ASN A 110 8.73 9.86 7.18
N LEU A 111 8.17 8.93 7.96
CA LEU A 111 7.04 8.09 7.57
C LEU A 111 5.75 8.62 8.21
N ILE A 112 5.18 9.67 7.62
CA ILE A 112 4.00 10.35 8.18
C ILE A 112 2.78 9.44 8.18
N THR A 113 2.47 8.82 7.04
CA THR A 113 1.25 8.00 6.88
C THR A 113 1.34 6.67 7.61
N ALA A 114 2.52 6.06 7.68
CA ALA A 114 2.72 4.78 8.36
C ALA A 114 2.37 4.83 9.85
N LYS A 115 2.47 6.00 10.49
CA LYS A 115 2.11 6.20 11.90
C LYS A 115 0.64 5.88 12.19
N LYS A 116 -0.22 5.90 11.16
CA LYS A 116 -1.67 5.63 11.30
C LYS A 116 -2.08 4.32 10.63
N THR A 117 -1.13 3.42 10.43
CA THR A 117 -1.36 2.03 10.04
C THR A 117 -0.98 1.10 11.18
N ASP A 118 -1.39 -0.16 11.11
CA ASP A 118 -1.05 -1.17 12.13
C ASP A 118 0.41 -1.62 12.03
N GLY A 119 1.04 -1.35 10.90
CA GLY A 119 2.44 -1.60 10.64
C GLY A 119 2.80 -1.30 9.20
N TYR A 120 4.10 -1.35 8.88
CA TYR A 120 4.55 -1.16 7.50
C TYR A 120 5.65 -2.17 7.13
N ILE A 121 5.74 -2.44 5.83
CA ILE A 121 6.72 -3.36 5.25
C ILE A 121 7.50 -2.58 4.19
N SER A 122 8.81 -2.70 4.19
CA SER A 122 9.68 -1.96 3.28
C SER A 122 10.84 -2.84 2.81
N GLY A 123 11.15 -2.82 1.52
CA GLY A 123 12.40 -3.37 1.01
C GLY A 123 12.32 -4.74 0.35
N PHE A 124 11.14 -5.32 0.18
CA PHE A 124 10.96 -6.67 -0.37
C PHE A 124 10.30 -6.70 -1.75
N ALA A 125 10.35 -5.58 -2.48
CA ALA A 125 9.69 -5.42 -3.76
C ALA A 125 8.21 -5.89 -3.67
N GLU A 126 7.69 -6.59 -4.69
CA GLU A 126 6.31 -7.07 -4.72
C GLU A 126 5.94 -8.03 -3.59
N ASN A 127 6.93 -8.72 -3.00
CA ASN A 127 6.68 -9.64 -1.90
C ASN A 127 6.19 -8.94 -0.63
N GLY A 128 6.41 -7.64 -0.52
CA GLY A 128 5.85 -6.83 0.56
C GLY A 128 4.32 -6.87 0.59
N TYR A 129 3.67 -6.87 -0.56
CA TYR A 129 2.20 -7.02 -0.64
C TYR A 129 1.75 -8.40 -0.16
N LEU A 130 2.45 -9.47 -0.55
CA LEU A 130 2.13 -10.83 -0.12
C LEU A 130 2.27 -10.98 1.40
N ALA A 131 3.33 -10.41 1.97
CA ALA A 131 3.55 -10.39 3.42
C ALA A 131 2.44 -9.61 4.14
N ALA A 132 2.02 -8.46 3.61
CA ALA A 132 0.92 -7.68 4.18
C ALA A 132 -0.39 -8.47 4.20
N ILE A 133 -0.70 -9.18 3.12
CA ILE A 133 -1.89 -10.03 3.05
C ILE A 133 -1.82 -11.16 4.07
N TYR A 134 -0.67 -11.81 4.19
CA TYR A 134 -0.45 -12.84 5.23
C TYR A 134 -0.77 -12.31 6.63
N LEU A 135 -0.26 -11.12 6.96
CA LEU A 135 -0.49 -10.49 8.26
C LEU A 135 -1.97 -10.14 8.45
N ILE A 136 -2.64 -9.61 7.44
CA ILE A 136 -4.08 -9.31 7.49
C ILE A 136 -4.89 -10.57 7.77
N VAL A 137 -4.58 -11.68 7.11
CA VAL A 137 -5.24 -12.97 7.36
C VAL A 137 -5.04 -13.40 8.81
N LYS A 138 -3.87 -13.18 9.39
CA LYS A 138 -3.61 -13.48 10.80
C LYS A 138 -4.35 -12.56 11.76
N ILE A 139 -4.46 -11.28 11.44
CA ILE A 139 -5.16 -10.28 12.27
C ILE A 139 -6.67 -10.56 12.30
N LEU A 140 -7.25 -10.89 11.15
CA LEU A 140 -8.70 -11.10 11.03
C LEU A 140 -9.15 -12.52 11.41
N GLY A 141 -8.23 -13.43 11.57
CA GLY A 141 -8.51 -14.82 11.91
C GLY A 141 -8.89 -15.64 10.71
#